data_51a537442878fbb31eb1924bc766bf8c
#
_entry.id   51a537442878fbb31eb1924bc766bf8c
#
_cell.length_a   1.000
_cell.length_b   1.000
_cell.length_c   1.000
_cell.angle_alpha   90.00
_cell.angle_beta   90.00
_cell.angle_gamma   90.00
#
_symmetry.space_group_name_H-M   'P 1'
#
loop_
_entity.id
_entity.type
_entity.pdbx_description
1 polymer ?
#
loop_
_entity_poly.entity_id
_entity_poly.type
_entity_poly.pdbx_seq_one_letter_code
_entity_poly.pdbx_strand_id
1 'polypeptide(L)'
;TEIVESIPHGQIPNVEQIQDLVEEKLIEHGYAKTAKAYILYRAEHTKVRKTEADLVNIYRELTFTSAADADIKRENANIDADTSMGTMLKYGSEGANYFVDNYILPKDIAAAHINGDIHIHDKDFYMLTETCCQIDLVKLFHDGFSTGHGFIRQPKSIATYASLACIAIQANQNEMHGGQAVPNFDYAMAEGVACTFRKEYYDAVQRYFWLEYDCENVLGEPFRNALKAAMPE
;
A
#
# COMPACT_ATOMS: atom_id res chain seq x y z
N THR A 1 -33.80 -20.66 39.01
CA THR A 1 -33.55 -21.46 40.23
C THR A 1 -32.71 -22.69 39.86
N GLU A 2 -33.16 -23.53 38.89
CA GLU A 2 -32.51 -24.79 38.49
C GLU A 2 -31.05 -24.60 38.01
N ILE A 3 -30.73 -23.54 37.26
CA ILE A 3 -29.36 -23.25 36.82
C ILE A 3 -28.45 -22.98 38.02
N VAL A 4 -28.95 -22.27 39.04
CA VAL A 4 -28.15 -21.95 40.24
C VAL A 4 -27.94 -23.22 41.08
N GLU A 5 -28.92 -24.13 41.10
CA GLU A 5 -28.85 -25.43 41.81
C GLU A 5 -27.92 -26.43 41.13
N SER A 6 -27.67 -26.26 39.81
CA SER A 6 -26.73 -27.08 39.03
C SER A 6 -25.25 -26.69 39.23
N ILE A 7 -24.99 -25.55 39.87
CA ILE A 7 -23.63 -25.09 40.15
C ILE A 7 -23.17 -25.63 41.50
N PRO A 8 -22.04 -26.34 41.60
CA PRO A 8 -21.51 -26.84 42.85
C PRO A 8 -21.30 -25.73 43.90
N HIS A 9 -21.73 -25.98 45.14
CA HIS A 9 -21.56 -25.03 46.23
C HIS A 9 -20.06 -24.60 46.40
N GLY A 10 -19.81 -23.28 46.36
CA GLY A 10 -18.47 -22.72 46.53
C GLY A 10 -17.69 -22.52 45.23
N GLN A 11 -18.20 -22.89 44.08
CA GLN A 11 -17.62 -22.56 42.79
C GLN A 11 -18.22 -21.26 42.21
N ILE A 12 -17.37 -20.39 41.68
CA ILE A 12 -17.80 -19.24 40.87
C ILE A 12 -17.75 -19.70 39.41
N PRO A 13 -18.89 -19.93 38.74
CA PRO A 13 -18.90 -20.38 37.38
C PRO A 13 -18.42 -19.28 36.45
N ASN A 14 -17.70 -19.64 35.40
CA ASN A 14 -17.42 -18.71 34.31
C ASN A 14 -18.67 -18.56 33.39
N VAL A 15 -18.61 -17.53 32.52
CA VAL A 15 -19.74 -17.20 31.63
C VAL A 15 -20.10 -18.36 30.69
N GLU A 16 -19.10 -19.09 30.20
CA GLU A 16 -19.29 -20.22 29.28
C GLU A 16 -20.05 -21.36 29.97
N GLN A 17 -19.71 -21.70 31.22
CA GLN A 17 -20.40 -22.71 32.01
C GLN A 17 -21.85 -22.34 32.27
N ILE A 18 -22.16 -21.07 32.54
CA ILE A 18 -23.54 -20.62 32.70
C ILE A 18 -24.30 -20.75 31.39
N GLN A 19 -23.69 -20.41 30.27
CA GLN A 19 -24.29 -20.50 28.95
C GLN A 19 -24.55 -21.96 28.54
N ASP A 20 -23.64 -22.89 28.86
CA ASP A 20 -23.85 -24.33 28.63
C ASP A 20 -25.05 -24.85 29.42
N LEU A 21 -25.18 -24.48 30.69
CA LEU A 21 -26.35 -24.84 31.51
C LEU A 21 -27.64 -24.25 30.99
N VAL A 22 -27.65 -23.05 30.46
CA VAL A 22 -28.83 -22.44 29.81
C VAL A 22 -29.26 -23.23 28.59
N GLU A 23 -28.30 -23.62 27.73
CA GLU A 23 -28.57 -24.46 26.56
C GLU A 23 -29.17 -25.80 26.94
N GLU A 24 -28.56 -26.49 27.89
CA GLU A 24 -29.01 -27.78 28.41
C GLU A 24 -30.44 -27.68 28.94
N LYS A 25 -30.74 -26.71 29.80
CA LYS A 25 -32.06 -26.51 30.37
C LYS A 25 -33.14 -26.15 29.33
N LEU A 26 -32.79 -25.35 28.32
CA LEU A 26 -33.72 -25.06 27.22
C LEU A 26 -34.08 -26.31 26.41
N ILE A 27 -33.11 -27.20 26.20
CA ILE A 27 -33.34 -28.49 25.50
C ILE A 27 -34.15 -29.44 26.36
N GLU A 28 -33.79 -29.63 27.62
CA GLU A 28 -34.48 -30.50 28.57
C GLU A 28 -35.96 -30.14 28.73
N HIS A 29 -36.27 -28.84 28.76
CA HIS A 29 -37.66 -28.36 28.88
C HIS A 29 -38.42 -28.30 27.55
N GLY A 30 -37.85 -28.80 26.46
CA GLY A 30 -38.51 -28.90 25.15
C GLY A 30 -38.59 -27.58 24.36
N TYR A 31 -37.85 -26.53 24.76
CA TYR A 31 -37.83 -25.26 24.05
C TYR A 31 -36.83 -25.26 22.88
N ALA A 32 -36.92 -26.25 22.02
CA ALA A 32 -35.96 -26.51 20.95
C ALA A 32 -35.70 -25.31 20.01
N LYS A 33 -36.75 -24.52 19.67
CA LYS A 33 -36.60 -23.34 18.83
C LYS A 33 -35.77 -22.24 19.52
N THR A 34 -36.02 -22.03 20.81
CA THR A 34 -35.31 -21.04 21.62
C THR A 34 -33.89 -21.49 21.87
N ALA A 35 -33.67 -22.77 22.18
CA ALA A 35 -32.34 -23.35 22.33
C ALA A 35 -31.50 -23.16 21.06
N LYS A 36 -32.06 -23.47 19.88
CA LYS A 36 -31.38 -23.27 18.61
C LYS A 36 -31.01 -21.80 18.36
N ALA A 37 -31.95 -20.87 18.61
CA ALA A 37 -31.69 -19.44 18.45
C ALA A 37 -30.60 -18.95 19.42
N TYR A 38 -30.59 -19.42 20.65
CA TYR A 38 -29.62 -19.11 21.68
C TYR A 38 -28.22 -19.63 21.32
N ILE A 39 -28.12 -20.89 20.88
CA ILE A 39 -26.85 -21.50 20.45
C ILE A 39 -26.25 -20.73 19.27
N LEU A 40 -27.06 -20.37 18.26
CA LEU A 40 -26.59 -19.60 17.12
C LEU A 40 -26.12 -18.18 17.52
N TYR A 41 -26.91 -17.51 18.36
CA TYR A 41 -26.56 -16.20 18.92
C TYR A 41 -25.22 -16.25 19.71
N ARG A 42 -25.09 -17.26 20.59
CA ARG A 42 -23.85 -17.47 21.36
C ARG A 42 -22.66 -17.72 20.47
N ALA A 43 -22.78 -18.58 19.46
CA ALA A 43 -21.72 -18.88 18.52
C ALA A 43 -21.24 -17.62 17.77
N GLU A 44 -22.18 -16.78 17.33
CA GLU A 44 -21.88 -15.52 16.66
C GLU A 44 -21.19 -14.53 17.59
N HIS A 45 -21.69 -14.32 18.80
CA HIS A 45 -21.09 -13.43 19.79
C HIS A 45 -19.75 -13.91 20.31
N THR A 46 -19.53 -15.21 20.44
CA THR A 46 -18.22 -15.77 20.81
C THR A 46 -17.22 -15.54 19.69
N LYS A 47 -17.65 -15.70 18.44
CA LYS A 47 -16.80 -15.38 17.28
C LYS A 47 -16.40 -13.91 17.28
N VAL A 48 -17.35 -12.99 17.44
CA VAL A 48 -17.10 -11.54 17.47
C VAL A 48 -16.13 -11.18 18.60
N ARG A 49 -16.35 -11.67 19.83
CA ARG A 49 -15.48 -11.41 20.98
C ARG A 49 -14.06 -11.92 20.78
N LYS A 50 -13.90 -13.13 20.22
CA LYS A 50 -12.58 -13.68 19.90
C LYS A 50 -11.87 -12.81 18.87
N THR A 51 -12.58 -12.43 17.85
CA THR A 51 -12.16 -11.58 16.74
C THR A 51 -11.67 -10.21 17.24
N GLU A 52 -12.47 -9.54 18.09
CA GLU A 52 -12.06 -8.25 18.69
C GLU A 52 -10.82 -8.41 19.58
N ALA A 53 -10.72 -9.50 20.32
CA ALA A 53 -9.58 -9.78 21.17
C ALA A 53 -8.29 -9.99 20.35
N ASP A 54 -8.37 -10.66 19.20
CA ASP A 54 -7.22 -10.90 18.33
C ASP A 54 -6.68 -9.58 17.75
N LEU A 55 -7.55 -8.71 17.23
CA LEU A 55 -7.16 -7.39 16.71
C LEU A 55 -6.58 -6.47 17.80
N VAL A 56 -7.18 -6.48 18.99
CA VAL A 56 -6.67 -5.72 20.15
C VAL A 56 -5.29 -6.20 20.57
N ASN A 57 -5.03 -7.51 20.54
CA ASN A 57 -3.70 -8.06 20.83
C ASN A 57 -2.66 -7.64 19.80
N ILE A 58 -2.99 -7.64 18.51
CA ILE A 58 -2.13 -7.12 17.45
C ILE A 58 -1.78 -5.64 17.70
N TYR A 59 -2.77 -4.82 17.98
CA TYR A 59 -2.55 -3.40 18.27
C TYR A 59 -1.74 -3.16 19.54
N ARG A 60 -1.93 -4.01 20.56
CA ARG A 60 -1.11 -3.96 21.79
C ARG A 60 0.35 -4.27 21.49
N GLU A 61 0.62 -5.29 20.69
CA GLU A 61 1.97 -5.65 20.27
C GLU A 61 2.63 -4.52 19.47
N LEU A 62 1.93 -3.96 18.49
CA LEU A 62 2.40 -2.81 17.72
C LEU A 62 2.67 -1.57 18.58
N THR A 63 1.91 -1.38 19.66
CA THR A 63 2.05 -0.20 20.53
C THR A 63 3.20 -0.31 21.51
N PHE A 64 3.34 -1.47 22.16
CA PHE A 64 4.16 -1.60 23.38
C PHE A 64 5.41 -2.44 23.19
N THR A 65 5.57 -3.17 22.09
CA THR A 65 6.74 -4.01 21.82
C THR A 65 7.67 -3.30 20.85
N SER A 66 8.98 -3.37 21.08
CA SER A 66 9.97 -2.77 20.15
C SER A 66 10.07 -3.57 18.85
N ALA A 67 10.54 -2.95 17.76
CA ALA A 67 10.76 -3.65 16.49
C ALA A 67 11.84 -4.75 16.59
N ALA A 68 12.70 -4.71 17.59
CA ALA A 68 13.68 -5.77 17.85
C ALA A 68 13.02 -7.07 18.33
N ASP A 69 11.88 -6.97 19.03
CA ASP A 69 11.22 -8.07 19.71
C ASP A 69 9.91 -8.50 19.01
N ALA A 70 9.35 -7.67 18.14
CA ALA A 70 8.08 -7.92 17.44
C ALA A 70 8.28 -8.15 15.95
N ASP A 71 8.05 -9.38 15.48
CA ASP A 71 8.16 -9.73 14.06
C ASP A 71 7.20 -8.91 13.19
N ILE A 72 5.98 -8.68 13.65
CA ILE A 72 4.97 -7.87 12.98
C ILE A 72 5.44 -6.45 12.63
N LYS A 73 6.37 -5.88 13.39
CA LYS A 73 6.96 -4.57 13.11
C LYS A 73 8.03 -4.61 12.02
N ARG A 74 8.56 -5.77 11.68
CA ARG A 74 9.67 -5.97 10.75
C ARG A 74 9.27 -6.54 9.40
N GLU A 75 8.02 -6.92 9.23
CA GLU A 75 7.52 -7.59 8.01
C GLU A 75 7.65 -6.74 6.74
N ASN A 76 7.67 -5.41 6.87
CA ASN A 76 7.79 -4.52 5.74
C ASN A 76 9.06 -3.65 5.86
N ALA A 77 10.04 -3.90 4.99
CA ALA A 77 11.31 -3.17 4.97
C ALA A 77 11.17 -1.67 4.61
N ASN A 78 10.05 -1.27 4.02
CA ASN A 78 9.79 0.12 3.63
C ASN A 78 9.14 0.96 4.74
N ILE A 79 8.73 0.32 5.83
CA ILE A 79 8.04 0.98 6.95
C ILE A 79 8.87 0.77 8.22
N ASP A 80 9.35 1.86 8.81
CA ASP A 80 9.93 1.83 10.15
C ASP A 80 8.81 1.95 11.19
N ALA A 81 8.38 0.81 11.72
CA ALA A 81 7.29 0.71 12.68
C ALA A 81 7.64 1.19 14.09
N ASP A 82 8.88 1.60 14.35
CA ASP A 82 9.26 2.31 15.58
C ASP A 82 9.03 3.83 15.48
N THR A 83 8.68 4.33 14.29
CA THR A 83 8.24 5.72 14.10
C THR A 83 6.73 5.84 14.29
N SER A 84 6.25 7.00 14.71
CA SER A 84 4.81 7.26 14.87
C SER A 84 4.01 7.03 13.58
N MET A 85 4.55 7.47 12.45
CA MET A 85 3.92 7.28 11.14
C MET A 85 3.94 5.80 10.72
N GLY A 86 5.06 5.11 10.92
CA GLY A 86 5.18 3.68 10.64
C GLY A 86 4.22 2.85 11.49
N THR A 87 4.08 3.16 12.78
CA THR A 87 3.10 2.51 13.66
C THR A 87 1.66 2.74 13.15
N MET A 88 1.31 3.95 12.74
CA MET A 88 -0.03 4.25 12.19
C MET A 88 -0.29 3.50 10.89
N LEU A 89 0.70 3.40 10.00
CA LEU A 89 0.58 2.60 8.77
C LEU A 89 0.39 1.12 9.08
N LYS A 90 1.12 0.57 10.06
CA LYS A 90 0.93 -0.82 10.50
C LYS A 90 -0.43 -1.05 11.14
N TYR A 91 -0.97 -0.10 11.90
CA TYR A 91 -2.35 -0.21 12.40
C TYR A 91 -3.36 -0.31 11.25
N GLY A 92 -3.20 0.53 10.23
CA GLY A 92 -4.03 0.48 9.03
C GLY A 92 -3.94 -0.85 8.30
N SER A 93 -2.71 -1.30 8.04
CA SER A 93 -2.40 -2.57 7.37
C SER A 93 -2.99 -3.77 8.11
N GLU A 94 -2.73 -3.90 9.42
CA GLU A 94 -3.24 -5.03 10.21
C GLU A 94 -4.77 -5.00 10.37
N GLY A 95 -5.36 -3.81 10.51
CA GLY A 95 -6.81 -3.65 10.51
C GLY A 95 -7.44 -4.07 9.18
N ALA A 96 -6.84 -3.68 8.05
CA ALA A 96 -7.29 -4.06 6.71
C ALA A 96 -7.12 -5.57 6.47
N ASN A 97 -5.98 -6.16 6.81
CA ASN A 97 -5.73 -7.59 6.74
C ASN A 97 -6.79 -8.37 7.52
N TYR A 98 -7.03 -7.96 8.73
CA TYR A 98 -8.05 -8.56 9.58
C TYR A 98 -9.45 -8.49 8.94
N PHE A 99 -9.82 -7.33 8.38
CA PHE A 99 -11.10 -7.15 7.72
C PHE A 99 -11.23 -8.04 6.48
N VAL A 100 -10.19 -8.09 5.64
CA VAL A 100 -10.18 -8.90 4.42
C VAL A 100 -10.31 -10.38 4.74
N ASP A 101 -9.56 -10.90 5.71
CA ASP A 101 -9.59 -12.32 6.10
C ASP A 101 -10.93 -12.75 6.69
N ASN A 102 -11.59 -11.89 7.45
CA ASN A 102 -12.80 -12.27 8.18
C ASN A 102 -14.11 -11.97 7.45
N TYR A 103 -14.11 -10.97 6.54
CA TYR A 103 -15.35 -10.45 5.95
C TYR A 103 -15.37 -10.44 4.43
N ILE A 104 -14.21 -10.49 3.76
CA ILE A 104 -14.13 -10.37 2.30
C ILE A 104 -13.78 -11.73 1.66
N LEU A 105 -12.69 -12.36 2.11
CA LEU A 105 -12.25 -13.62 1.53
C LEU A 105 -13.16 -14.80 1.91
N PRO A 106 -13.37 -15.77 1.00
CA PRO A 106 -13.89 -17.08 1.37
C PRO A 106 -13.02 -17.71 2.46
N LYS A 107 -13.65 -18.41 3.39
CA LYS A 107 -12.96 -18.94 4.58
C LYS A 107 -11.82 -19.91 4.26
N ASP A 108 -11.97 -20.70 3.21
CA ASP A 108 -10.95 -21.63 2.71
C ASP A 108 -9.75 -20.90 2.13
N ILE A 109 -9.97 -19.82 1.40
CA ILE A 109 -8.90 -18.96 0.84
C ILE A 109 -8.17 -18.22 1.96
N ALA A 110 -8.90 -17.62 2.91
CA ALA A 110 -8.30 -16.97 4.06
C ALA A 110 -7.46 -17.96 4.88
N ALA A 111 -7.97 -19.17 5.13
CA ALA A 111 -7.25 -20.22 5.85
C ALA A 111 -5.99 -20.66 5.08
N ALA A 112 -6.06 -20.86 3.77
CA ALA A 112 -4.91 -21.23 2.95
C ALA A 112 -3.81 -20.14 2.98
N HIS A 113 -4.20 -18.86 2.97
CA HIS A 113 -3.25 -17.75 3.11
C HIS A 113 -2.60 -17.72 4.51
N ILE A 114 -3.39 -17.84 5.58
CA ILE A 114 -2.92 -17.85 6.96
C ILE A 114 -1.99 -19.04 7.24
N ASN A 115 -2.30 -20.21 6.66
CA ASN A 115 -1.47 -21.40 6.80
C ASN A 115 -0.19 -21.38 5.93
N GLY A 116 -0.07 -20.42 5.01
CA GLY A 116 1.07 -20.33 4.09
C GLY A 116 0.98 -21.23 2.85
N ASP A 117 -0.17 -21.83 2.58
CA ASP A 117 -0.40 -22.63 1.37
C ASP A 117 -0.42 -21.77 0.11
N ILE A 118 -0.91 -20.54 0.23
CA ILE A 118 -0.88 -19.50 -0.80
C ILE A 118 -0.43 -18.17 -0.20
N HIS A 119 0.04 -17.25 -1.06
CA HIS A 119 0.32 -15.88 -0.67
C HIS A 119 -0.53 -14.90 -1.48
N ILE A 120 -1.33 -14.08 -0.80
CA ILE A 120 -2.05 -12.96 -1.42
C ILE A 120 -1.22 -11.71 -1.17
N HIS A 121 -0.60 -11.21 -2.24
CA HIS A 121 0.28 -10.03 -2.18
C HIS A 121 -0.54 -8.76 -1.91
N ASP A 122 -0.02 -7.87 -1.05
CA ASP A 122 -0.65 -6.59 -0.68
C ASP A 122 -2.13 -6.74 -0.28
N LYS A 123 -2.46 -7.81 0.45
CA LYS A 123 -3.82 -8.15 0.84
C LYS A 123 -4.52 -7.02 1.64
N ASP A 124 -3.77 -6.27 2.42
CA ASP A 124 -4.21 -5.12 3.18
C ASP A 124 -4.68 -3.94 2.29
N PHE A 125 -4.22 -3.88 1.05
CA PHE A 125 -4.66 -2.89 0.07
C PHE A 125 -5.74 -3.39 -0.88
N TYR A 126 -6.11 -4.67 -0.84
CA TYR A 126 -6.99 -5.33 -1.80
C TYR A 126 -8.30 -4.58 -2.09
N MET A 127 -8.92 -3.96 -1.08
CA MET A 127 -10.18 -3.22 -1.22
C MET A 127 -9.99 -1.70 -1.31
N LEU A 128 -8.76 -1.20 -1.22
CA LEU A 128 -8.49 0.23 -1.09
C LEU A 128 -8.00 0.86 -2.38
N THR A 129 -7.13 0.16 -3.12
CA THR A 129 -6.47 0.72 -4.29
C THR A 129 -5.90 -0.38 -5.19
N GLU A 130 -5.42 0.02 -6.37
CA GLU A 130 -4.63 -0.85 -7.23
C GLU A 130 -3.23 -1.03 -6.66
N THR A 131 -2.64 -2.21 -6.88
CA THR A 131 -1.27 -2.52 -6.47
C THR A 131 -0.42 -2.78 -7.69
N CYS A 132 0.80 -2.21 -7.72
CA CYS A 132 1.77 -2.37 -8.81
C CYS A 132 1.22 -2.01 -10.18
N CYS A 133 1.55 -0.84 -10.67
CA CYS A 133 1.02 -0.33 -11.95
C CYS A 133 2.12 -0.12 -13.00
N GLN A 134 1.69 -0.03 -14.25
CA GLN A 134 2.51 0.41 -15.37
C GLN A 134 2.01 1.76 -15.88
N ILE A 135 2.94 2.71 -16.01
CA ILE A 135 2.65 4.06 -16.50
C ILE A 135 3.08 4.16 -17.95
N ASP A 136 2.14 4.43 -18.84
CA ASP A 136 2.41 4.72 -20.25
C ASP A 136 2.68 6.22 -20.44
N LEU A 137 3.93 6.64 -20.25
CA LEU A 137 4.32 8.04 -20.43
C LEU A 137 4.18 8.53 -21.87
N VAL A 138 4.34 7.68 -22.87
CA VAL A 138 4.16 8.07 -24.28
C VAL A 138 2.72 8.56 -24.48
N LYS A 139 1.74 7.78 -24.02
CA LYS A 139 0.33 8.14 -24.09
C LYS A 139 0.01 9.39 -23.27
N LEU A 140 0.51 9.47 -22.04
CA LEU A 140 0.27 10.63 -21.18
C LEU A 140 0.82 11.93 -21.77
N PHE A 141 1.99 11.88 -22.39
CA PHE A 141 2.58 13.07 -23.00
C PHE A 141 1.87 13.49 -24.30
N HIS A 142 1.39 12.51 -25.08
CA HIS A 142 0.66 12.79 -26.31
C HIS A 142 -0.75 13.35 -26.04
N ASP A 143 -1.51 12.68 -25.17
CA ASP A 143 -2.92 13.00 -24.93
C ASP A 143 -3.09 14.10 -23.87
N GLY A 144 -2.06 14.33 -23.06
CA GLY A 144 -2.16 15.10 -21.83
C GLY A 144 -2.83 14.29 -20.71
N PHE A 145 -2.79 14.81 -19.48
CA PHE A 145 -3.40 14.13 -18.34
C PHE A 145 -3.81 15.14 -17.26
N SER A 146 -4.58 14.66 -16.29
CA SER A 146 -4.98 15.45 -15.11
C SER A 146 -4.56 14.71 -13.83
N THR A 147 -4.07 15.45 -12.85
CA THR A 147 -3.78 14.98 -11.49
C THR A 147 -4.86 15.44 -10.50
N GLY A 148 -6.04 15.82 -11.00
CA GLY A 148 -7.12 16.36 -10.16
C GLY A 148 -7.08 17.88 -9.96
N HIS A 149 -5.97 18.54 -10.31
CA HIS A 149 -5.77 19.99 -10.10
C HIS A 149 -5.70 20.80 -11.41
N GLY A 150 -6.09 20.21 -12.52
CA GLY A 150 -6.06 20.84 -13.84
C GLY A 150 -5.56 19.86 -14.90
N PHE A 151 -5.58 20.33 -16.16
CA PHE A 151 -5.16 19.51 -17.29
C PHE A 151 -3.74 19.89 -17.75
N ILE A 152 -2.88 18.91 -17.84
CA ILE A 152 -1.49 19.00 -18.28
C ILE A 152 -1.46 18.61 -19.76
N ARG A 153 -1.03 19.53 -20.61
CA ARG A 153 -0.90 19.31 -22.05
C ARG A 153 0.46 18.78 -22.44
N GLN A 154 0.61 18.38 -23.69
CA GLN A 154 1.84 17.86 -24.28
C GLN A 154 3.06 18.75 -23.96
N PRO A 155 4.16 18.20 -23.44
CA PRO A 155 5.41 18.91 -23.20
C PRO A 155 6.10 19.30 -24.52
N LYS A 156 7.01 20.30 -24.45
CA LYS A 156 7.69 20.83 -25.64
C LYS A 156 9.21 20.91 -25.48
N SER A 157 9.77 20.54 -24.35
CA SER A 157 11.20 20.54 -24.08
C SER A 157 11.58 19.39 -23.16
N ILE A 158 12.79 18.89 -23.26
CA ILE A 158 13.26 17.78 -22.42
C ILE A 158 13.11 18.09 -20.92
N ALA A 159 13.34 19.31 -20.51
CA ALA A 159 13.12 19.72 -19.12
C ALA A 159 11.65 19.55 -18.70
N THR A 160 10.71 19.91 -19.60
CA THR A 160 9.28 19.75 -19.35
C THR A 160 8.88 18.26 -19.37
N TYR A 161 9.42 17.47 -20.30
CA TYR A 161 9.20 16.01 -20.33
C TYR A 161 9.64 15.36 -19.02
N ALA A 162 10.85 15.68 -18.54
CA ALA A 162 11.37 15.17 -17.28
C ALA A 162 10.49 15.58 -16.08
N SER A 163 10.13 16.86 -16.01
CA SER A 163 9.26 17.36 -14.93
C SER A 163 7.90 16.70 -14.93
N LEU A 164 7.28 16.51 -16.10
CA LEU A 164 5.97 15.84 -16.20
C LEU A 164 6.06 14.34 -15.92
N ALA A 165 7.17 13.67 -16.26
CA ALA A 165 7.40 12.29 -15.84
C ALA A 165 7.42 12.18 -14.31
N CYS A 166 8.16 13.05 -13.62
CA CYS A 166 8.19 13.10 -12.15
C CYS A 166 6.79 13.37 -11.57
N ILE A 167 6.05 14.31 -12.14
CA ILE A 167 4.67 14.63 -11.68
C ILE A 167 3.75 13.43 -11.86
N ALA A 168 3.80 12.74 -13.01
CA ALA A 168 2.97 11.56 -13.26
C ALA A 168 3.27 10.44 -12.26
N ILE A 169 4.55 10.14 -12.01
CA ILE A 169 4.98 9.12 -11.05
C ILE A 169 4.56 9.51 -9.63
N GLN A 170 4.79 10.77 -9.22
CA GLN A 170 4.47 11.23 -7.87
C GLN A 170 2.96 11.33 -7.63
N ALA A 171 2.18 11.80 -8.60
CA ALA A 171 0.73 11.84 -8.48
C ALA A 171 0.15 10.43 -8.35
N ASN A 172 0.63 9.49 -9.18
CA ASN A 172 0.19 8.11 -9.13
C ASN A 172 0.57 7.40 -7.81
N GLN A 173 1.68 7.78 -7.18
CA GLN A 173 2.10 7.22 -5.90
C GLN A 173 1.07 7.43 -4.77
N ASN A 174 0.28 8.50 -4.84
CA ASN A 174 -0.76 8.77 -3.85
C ASN A 174 -2.03 7.94 -4.05
N GLU A 175 -2.22 7.39 -5.24
CA GLU A 175 -3.44 6.68 -5.65
C GLU A 175 -3.28 5.16 -5.65
N MET A 176 -2.06 4.65 -5.49
CA MET A 176 -1.75 3.22 -5.58
C MET A 176 -0.77 2.77 -4.50
N HIS A 177 -0.65 1.46 -4.31
CA HIS A 177 0.35 0.84 -3.44
C HIS A 177 1.28 -0.06 -4.25
N GLY A 178 2.58 -0.09 -3.89
CA GLY A 178 3.55 -0.97 -4.51
C GLY A 178 4.41 -0.33 -5.59
N GLY A 179 4.92 -1.13 -6.51
CA GLY A 179 5.87 -0.71 -7.55
C GLY A 179 5.20 0.02 -8.71
N GLN A 180 5.91 1.00 -9.24
CA GLN A 180 5.54 1.69 -10.47
C GLN A 180 6.57 1.38 -11.54
N ALA A 181 6.14 0.85 -12.70
CA ALA A 181 7.00 0.59 -13.84
C ALA A 181 6.68 1.55 -14.98
N VAL A 182 7.71 2.03 -15.67
CA VAL A 182 7.60 2.85 -16.87
C VAL A 182 8.33 2.14 -18.01
N PRO A 183 7.70 1.14 -18.66
CA PRO A 183 8.38 0.26 -19.61
C PRO A 183 8.82 0.97 -20.90
N ASN A 184 8.22 2.11 -21.24
CA ASN A 184 8.52 2.90 -22.42
C ASN A 184 9.16 4.27 -22.09
N PHE A 185 9.91 4.34 -20.97
CA PHE A 185 10.50 5.60 -20.50
C PHE A 185 11.43 6.26 -21.53
N ASP A 186 12.30 5.48 -22.15
CA ASP A 186 13.22 5.92 -23.17
C ASP A 186 12.50 6.48 -24.41
N TYR A 187 11.48 5.80 -24.91
CA TYR A 187 10.65 6.30 -26.02
C TYR A 187 9.91 7.59 -25.65
N ALA A 188 9.34 7.66 -24.46
CA ALA A 188 8.64 8.85 -23.99
C ALA A 188 9.57 10.07 -23.91
N MET A 189 10.82 9.87 -23.46
CA MET A 189 11.80 10.93 -23.33
C MET A 189 12.50 11.30 -24.65
N ALA A 190 12.58 10.34 -25.61
CA ALA A 190 13.29 10.53 -26.87
C ALA A 190 12.77 11.73 -27.68
N GLU A 191 11.46 11.95 -27.72
CA GLU A 191 10.86 13.09 -28.40
C GLU A 191 11.30 14.42 -27.79
N GLY A 192 11.33 14.51 -26.46
CA GLY A 192 11.81 15.68 -25.74
C GLY A 192 13.31 15.94 -26.00
N VAL A 193 14.10 14.87 -26.06
CA VAL A 193 15.53 14.95 -26.43
C VAL A 193 15.68 15.44 -27.87
N ALA A 194 14.96 14.85 -28.82
CA ALA A 194 15.02 15.24 -30.23
C ALA A 194 14.66 16.72 -30.44
N CYS A 195 13.63 17.23 -29.75
CA CYS A 195 13.18 18.62 -29.88
C CYS A 195 14.19 19.63 -29.33
N THR A 196 14.95 19.29 -28.29
CA THR A 196 15.69 20.30 -27.51
C THR A 196 17.16 19.99 -27.30
N PHE A 197 17.65 18.81 -27.69
CA PHE A 197 19.01 18.35 -27.41
C PHE A 197 20.07 19.36 -27.86
N ARG A 198 19.99 19.83 -29.10
CA ARG A 198 20.97 20.78 -29.65
C ARG A 198 21.09 22.02 -28.78
N LYS A 199 19.96 22.63 -28.44
CA LYS A 199 19.92 23.85 -27.63
C LYS A 199 20.44 23.60 -26.23
N GLU A 200 19.94 22.61 -25.53
CA GLU A 200 20.31 22.31 -24.12
C GLU A 200 21.77 21.87 -24.02
N TYR A 201 22.24 21.06 -24.96
CA TYR A 201 23.65 20.67 -25.02
C TYR A 201 24.56 21.87 -25.27
N TYR A 202 24.21 22.71 -26.25
CA TYR A 202 24.96 23.90 -26.55
C TYR A 202 25.01 24.90 -25.38
N ASP A 203 23.85 25.14 -24.77
CA ASP A 203 23.75 26.03 -23.62
C ASP A 203 24.53 25.47 -22.40
N ALA A 204 24.51 24.16 -22.18
CA ALA A 204 25.27 23.50 -21.13
C ALA A 204 26.76 23.56 -21.38
N VAL A 205 27.21 23.25 -22.61
CA VAL A 205 28.63 23.37 -23.00
C VAL A 205 29.09 24.81 -22.83
N GLN A 206 28.36 25.80 -23.31
CA GLN A 206 28.72 27.20 -23.09
C GLN A 206 28.83 27.53 -21.62
N ARG A 207 27.80 27.18 -20.80
CA ARG A 207 27.76 27.53 -19.38
C ARG A 207 28.91 26.94 -18.58
N TYR A 208 29.23 25.65 -18.80
CA TYR A 208 30.22 24.95 -17.99
C TYR A 208 31.66 25.08 -18.53
N PHE A 209 31.86 25.07 -19.84
CA PHE A 209 33.17 25.26 -20.42
C PHE A 209 33.64 26.71 -20.36
N TRP A 210 32.72 27.68 -20.48
CA TRP A 210 33.10 29.10 -20.39
C TRP A 210 33.42 29.55 -18.95
N LEU A 211 32.94 28.86 -17.94
CA LEU A 211 33.31 29.15 -16.56
C LEU A 211 34.73 28.69 -16.21
N GLU A 212 35.25 27.64 -16.84
CA GLU A 212 36.58 27.11 -16.57
C GLU A 212 37.61 27.53 -17.64
N TYR A 213 37.19 27.64 -18.87
CA TYR A 213 38.02 27.96 -19.99
C TYR A 213 37.33 29.04 -20.82
N ASP A 214 37.92 30.19 -20.99
CA ASP A 214 37.43 31.20 -21.90
C ASP A 214 37.52 30.69 -23.35
N CYS A 215 36.54 29.85 -23.73
CA CYS A 215 36.50 29.13 -25.00
C CYS A 215 36.44 30.05 -26.21
N GLU A 216 35.99 31.30 -26.07
CA GLU A 216 36.09 32.30 -27.13
C GLU A 216 37.50 32.70 -27.40
N ASN A 217 38.29 32.88 -26.38
CA ASN A 217 39.69 33.32 -26.53
C ASN A 217 40.66 32.16 -26.76
N VAL A 218 40.37 30.94 -26.24
CA VAL A 218 41.27 29.78 -26.36
C VAL A 218 40.97 28.91 -27.57
N LEU A 219 39.69 28.63 -27.84
CA LEU A 219 39.28 27.67 -28.87
C LEU A 219 38.56 28.31 -30.07
N GLY A 220 38.11 29.57 -29.93
CA GLY A 220 37.57 30.39 -31.00
C GLY A 220 36.37 29.83 -31.79
N GLU A 221 36.03 30.53 -32.85
CA GLU A 221 34.93 30.18 -33.75
C GLU A 221 35.05 28.79 -34.41
N PRO A 222 36.25 28.29 -34.77
CA PRO A 222 36.41 26.94 -35.34
C PRO A 222 35.94 25.83 -34.40
N PHE A 223 36.17 25.94 -33.10
CA PHE A 223 35.68 24.94 -32.15
C PHE A 223 34.15 24.95 -32.02
N ARG A 224 33.55 26.14 -31.98
CA ARG A 224 32.09 26.29 -31.99
C ARG A 224 31.47 25.66 -33.22
N ASN A 225 32.06 25.89 -34.39
CA ASN A 225 31.57 25.34 -35.65
C ASN A 225 31.76 23.82 -35.71
N ALA A 226 32.89 23.30 -35.22
CA ALA A 226 33.11 21.86 -35.12
C ALA A 226 32.14 21.19 -34.13
N LEU A 227 31.85 21.83 -32.99
CA LEU A 227 30.87 21.32 -32.03
C LEU A 227 29.46 21.30 -32.63
N LYS A 228 29.05 22.36 -33.32
CA LYS A 228 27.74 22.40 -34.02
C LYS A 228 27.64 21.34 -35.12
N ALA A 229 28.74 21.08 -35.84
CA ALA A 229 28.78 20.06 -36.89
C ALA A 229 28.75 18.62 -36.34
N ALA A 230 29.25 18.40 -35.12
CA ALA A 230 29.27 17.11 -34.47
C ALA A 230 27.94 16.77 -33.75
N MET A 231 27.02 17.74 -33.62
CA MET A 231 25.71 17.49 -33.00
C MET A 231 24.79 16.77 -33.97
N PRO A 232 24.10 15.69 -33.56
CA PRO A 232 23.14 15.00 -34.42
C PRO A 232 22.00 15.95 -34.83
N GLU A 233 21.47 15.75 -36.05
CA GLU A 233 20.32 16.47 -36.58
C GLU A 233 19.04 16.14 -35.81
#